data_d078d1920b4991ed2b4e7f32880cc081
#
_entry.id   d078d1920b4991ed2b4e7f32880cc081
#
_cell.length_a   1.000
_cell.length_b   1.000
_cell.length_c   1.000
_cell.angle_alpha   90.00
_cell.angle_beta   90.00
_cell.angle_gamma   90.00
#
_symmetry.space_group_name_H-M   'P 1'
#
loop_
_entity.id
_entity.type
_entity.pdbx_description
1 polymer ?
#
loop_
_entity_poly.entity_id
_entity_poly.type
_entity_poly.pdbx_seq_one_letter_code
_entity_poly.pdbx_strand_id
1 'polypeptide(L)'
;MADNEKRCVITGLGMINAIGNTVDESWNNCINGVSGIKEVRSIDTSDCYAHLGAESAEHFDVDAGDDAQKMDRVSLLCVKAANEAIKDSGIVIDDSNADRVGVIMGSCVGGAVSIQKFFTDRHNAEGSEDTSDIIKMPIGVIANNVAKIAGVKGVVTNVGNACAASTISIEYACDLIRAGVGDAFIVGGADSFSALAFGGFTALHALDTDPCSPYNKSKGITLGEGAGALIVESYEHAVARNAKIYCDVLGGGISSDAHHITAPRPDSEGQMNAMKWALANSDLKPSDIDYINGHATGTPLNDSTEIQAMQTIFGDNDNTAVDSSVAVSKVLTVARRSAGLKF
;
A
#
# COMPACT_ATOMS: atom_id res chain seq x y z
N MET A 1 -18.77 -10.50 -16.84
CA MET A 1 -17.77 -11.53 -16.45
C MET A 1 -18.04 -12.75 -17.32
N ALA A 2 -17.01 -13.29 -17.96
CA ALA A 2 -17.19 -14.59 -18.64
C ALA A 2 -17.57 -15.62 -17.57
N ASP A 3 -18.51 -16.51 -17.88
CA ASP A 3 -19.14 -17.50 -16.96
C ASP A 3 -18.14 -18.47 -16.27
N ASN A 4 -16.84 -18.26 -16.41
CA ASN A 4 -15.76 -19.15 -15.94
C ASN A 4 -14.62 -18.41 -15.20
N GLU A 5 -14.75 -17.13 -14.90
CA GLU A 5 -13.70 -16.38 -14.19
C GLU A 5 -13.85 -16.53 -12.68
N LYS A 6 -12.80 -17.00 -12.00
CA LYS A 6 -12.80 -17.13 -10.53
C LYS A 6 -12.98 -15.77 -9.89
N ARG A 7 -13.98 -15.64 -9.01
CA ARG A 7 -14.19 -14.46 -8.18
C ARG A 7 -13.07 -14.35 -7.15
N CYS A 8 -12.58 -13.13 -6.93
CA CYS A 8 -11.61 -12.82 -5.88
C CYS A 8 -12.31 -12.03 -4.76
N VAL A 9 -12.03 -12.38 -3.51
CA VAL A 9 -12.65 -11.78 -2.33
C VAL A 9 -11.61 -11.40 -1.29
N ILE A 10 -11.91 -10.38 -0.49
CA ILE A 10 -11.10 -9.99 0.67
C ILE A 10 -11.68 -10.63 1.93
N THR A 11 -10.84 -11.34 2.67
CA THR A 11 -11.24 -12.06 3.88
C THR A 11 -10.51 -11.62 5.14
N GLY A 12 -9.41 -10.89 5.01
CA GLY A 12 -8.65 -10.40 6.16
C GLY A 12 -8.03 -9.03 5.90
N LEU A 13 -7.94 -8.25 6.95
CA LEU A 13 -7.40 -6.89 6.97
C LEU A 13 -6.34 -6.76 8.05
N GLY A 14 -5.27 -6.02 7.76
CA GLY A 14 -4.24 -5.68 8.74
C GLY A 14 -3.60 -4.33 8.41
N MET A 15 -3.25 -3.56 9.44
CA MET A 15 -2.74 -2.21 9.27
C MET A 15 -1.87 -1.76 10.44
N ILE A 16 -0.87 -0.95 10.14
CA ILE A 16 -0.15 -0.10 11.08
C ILE A 16 0.21 1.21 10.39
N ASN A 17 -0.03 2.33 11.06
CA ASN A 17 0.25 3.67 10.52
C ASN A 17 0.42 4.71 11.63
N ALA A 18 0.53 5.98 11.27
CA ALA A 18 0.75 7.08 12.21
C ALA A 18 -0.42 7.36 13.18
N ILE A 19 -1.59 6.78 12.95
CA ILE A 19 -2.78 6.96 13.81
C ILE A 19 -3.26 5.67 14.46
N GLY A 20 -2.60 4.52 14.22
CA GLY A 20 -2.99 3.27 14.88
C GLY A 20 -2.08 2.11 14.53
N ASN A 21 -2.01 1.14 15.44
CA ASN A 21 -1.21 -0.07 15.30
C ASN A 21 -2.04 -1.29 14.83
N THR A 22 -3.33 -1.08 14.62
CA THR A 22 -4.30 -2.08 14.14
C THR A 22 -5.33 -1.43 13.23
N VAL A 23 -6.09 -2.25 12.49
CA VAL A 23 -7.21 -1.77 11.66
C VAL A 23 -8.25 -1.02 12.50
N ASP A 24 -8.68 -1.61 13.62
CA ASP A 24 -9.70 -1.01 14.48
C ASP A 24 -9.25 0.32 15.09
N GLU A 25 -8.01 0.40 15.58
CA GLU A 25 -7.46 1.65 16.12
C GLU A 25 -7.36 2.72 15.04
N SER A 26 -6.79 2.36 13.88
CA SER A 26 -6.64 3.28 12.75
C SER A 26 -8.00 3.78 12.24
N TRP A 27 -8.99 2.89 12.12
CA TRP A 27 -10.34 3.25 11.71
C TRP A 27 -11.02 4.18 12.71
N ASN A 28 -10.99 3.84 14.01
CA ASN A 28 -11.58 4.69 15.05
C ASN A 28 -10.94 6.08 15.10
N ASN A 29 -9.62 6.17 14.96
CA ASN A 29 -8.92 7.45 14.94
C ASN A 29 -9.22 8.23 13.65
N CYS A 30 -9.31 7.56 12.50
CA CYS A 30 -9.68 8.18 11.24
C CYS A 30 -11.06 8.82 11.27
N ILE A 31 -12.11 8.10 11.72
CA ILE A 31 -13.47 8.65 11.79
C ILE A 31 -13.63 9.76 12.84
N ASN A 32 -12.73 9.82 13.82
CA ASN A 32 -12.67 10.90 14.81
C ASN A 32 -11.78 12.07 14.37
N GLY A 33 -11.26 12.06 13.14
CA GLY A 33 -10.45 13.15 12.61
C GLY A 33 -9.07 13.30 13.26
N VAL A 34 -8.52 12.24 13.84
CA VAL A 34 -7.18 12.24 14.43
C VAL A 34 -6.14 12.35 13.33
N SER A 35 -5.28 13.36 13.40
CA SER A 35 -4.15 13.53 12.51
C SER A 35 -2.88 12.91 13.09
N GLY A 36 -2.18 12.10 12.27
CA GLY A 36 -0.85 11.58 12.59
C GLY A 36 0.30 12.52 12.21
N ILE A 37 0.02 13.64 11.53
CA ILE A 37 1.04 14.60 11.09
C ILE A 37 1.57 15.38 12.28
N LYS A 38 2.90 15.33 12.49
CA LYS A 38 3.62 15.97 13.59
C LYS A 38 5.00 16.40 13.12
N GLU A 39 5.75 17.11 13.96
CA GLU A 39 7.18 17.29 13.74
C GLU A 39 7.89 15.94 13.69
N VAL A 40 8.74 15.76 12.70
CA VAL A 40 9.54 14.56 12.48
C VAL A 40 10.55 14.39 13.62
N ARG A 41 10.72 13.17 14.12
CA ARG A 41 11.58 12.84 15.24
C ARG A 41 12.62 11.76 14.96
N SER A 42 12.36 10.88 14.00
CA SER A 42 13.23 9.73 13.70
C SER A 42 14.47 10.09 12.90
N ILE A 43 14.48 11.28 12.26
CA ILE A 43 15.59 11.80 11.46
C ILE A 43 15.84 13.27 11.76
N ASP A 44 17.07 13.75 11.53
CA ASP A 44 17.38 15.18 11.57
C ASP A 44 16.87 15.88 10.30
N THR A 45 16.01 16.89 10.49
CA THR A 45 15.44 17.70 9.40
C THR A 45 15.94 19.15 9.42
N SER A 46 16.96 19.48 10.23
CA SER A 46 17.46 20.86 10.43
C SER A 46 17.87 21.56 9.13
N ASP A 47 18.42 20.80 8.18
CA ASP A 47 18.82 21.29 6.86
C ASP A 47 17.68 21.25 5.80
N CYS A 48 16.47 20.86 6.20
CA CYS A 48 15.32 20.78 5.31
C CYS A 48 14.43 22.02 5.46
N TYR A 49 13.68 22.35 4.41
CA TYR A 49 12.71 23.45 4.47
C TYR A 49 11.35 23.04 5.06
N ALA A 50 11.09 21.74 5.18
CA ALA A 50 9.90 21.15 5.79
C ALA A 50 10.31 20.24 6.95
N HIS A 51 9.45 20.15 7.97
CA HIS A 51 9.77 19.45 9.22
C HIS A 51 8.64 18.52 9.66
N LEU A 52 7.55 18.42 8.89
CA LEU A 52 6.38 17.63 9.22
C LEU A 52 6.42 16.25 8.55
N GLY A 53 5.93 15.25 9.28
CA GLY A 53 5.77 13.89 8.81
C GLY A 53 4.70 13.14 9.62
N ALA A 54 4.33 11.96 9.16
CA ALA A 54 3.38 11.10 9.82
C ALA A 54 4.04 9.74 10.13
N GLU A 55 4.80 9.70 11.21
CA GLU A 55 5.56 8.51 11.65
C GLU A 55 4.64 7.56 12.42
N SER A 56 4.75 6.26 12.18
CA SER A 56 4.12 5.23 13.02
C SER A 56 4.84 5.13 14.39
N ALA A 57 4.31 4.33 15.30
CA ALA A 57 4.96 4.13 16.60
C ALA A 57 6.42 3.69 16.42
N GLU A 58 7.34 4.30 17.19
CA GLU A 58 8.76 3.95 17.17
C GLU A 58 8.97 2.47 17.50
N HIS A 59 8.26 2.00 18.52
CA HIS A 59 8.22 0.61 18.94
C HIS A 59 6.80 0.06 18.82
N PHE A 60 6.66 -1.10 18.23
CA PHE A 60 5.41 -1.83 18.11
C PHE A 60 5.66 -3.34 18.26
N ASP A 61 4.70 -4.03 18.82
CA ASP A 61 4.77 -5.48 18.95
C ASP A 61 4.59 -6.14 17.58
N VAL A 62 5.56 -6.99 17.21
CA VAL A 62 5.52 -7.79 15.99
C VAL A 62 5.97 -9.21 16.29
N ASP A 63 5.14 -10.18 15.92
CA ASP A 63 5.52 -11.58 15.99
C ASP A 63 6.34 -11.96 14.75
N ALA A 64 7.64 -11.82 14.87
CA ALA A 64 8.64 -12.18 13.85
C ALA A 64 9.72 -13.11 14.40
N GLY A 65 9.56 -13.58 15.64
CA GLY A 65 10.51 -14.45 16.32
C GLY A 65 11.93 -13.89 16.32
N ASP A 66 12.92 -14.77 16.31
CA ASP A 66 14.35 -14.42 16.30
C ASP A 66 14.79 -13.70 15.00
N ASP A 67 13.96 -13.69 13.98
CA ASP A 67 14.27 -13.05 12.71
C ASP A 67 14.02 -11.53 12.71
N ALA A 68 13.32 -10.99 13.71
CA ALA A 68 13.03 -9.55 13.81
C ALA A 68 14.30 -8.69 13.71
N GLN A 69 15.40 -9.11 14.33
CA GLN A 69 16.69 -8.40 14.30
C GLN A 69 17.36 -8.38 12.91
N LYS A 70 16.95 -9.30 12.02
CA LYS A 70 17.46 -9.42 10.65
C LYS A 70 16.61 -8.68 9.63
N MET A 71 15.58 -7.98 10.06
CA MET A 71 14.64 -7.27 9.20
C MET A 71 14.89 -5.76 9.24
N ASP A 72 14.66 -5.10 8.10
CA ASP A 72 14.51 -3.66 8.05
C ASP A 72 13.15 -3.26 8.66
N ARG A 73 13.03 -2.00 9.10
CA ARG A 73 11.78 -1.47 9.66
C ARG A 73 10.59 -1.67 8.72
N VAL A 74 10.76 -1.49 7.40
CA VAL A 74 9.69 -1.71 6.40
C VAL A 74 9.19 -3.16 6.42
N SER A 75 10.10 -4.13 6.57
CA SER A 75 9.73 -5.54 6.69
C SER A 75 8.97 -5.83 7.98
N LEU A 76 9.37 -5.24 9.10
CA LEU A 76 8.66 -5.38 10.38
C LEU A 76 7.25 -4.81 10.31
N LEU A 77 7.06 -3.65 9.68
CA LEU A 77 5.74 -3.06 9.42
C LEU A 77 4.87 -3.99 8.56
N CYS A 78 5.43 -4.55 7.46
CA CYS A 78 4.73 -5.51 6.62
C CYS A 78 4.33 -6.78 7.39
N VAL A 79 5.25 -7.36 8.16
CA VAL A 79 4.97 -8.56 8.97
C VAL A 79 3.88 -8.28 10.00
N LYS A 80 3.92 -7.11 10.66
CA LYS A 80 2.88 -6.69 11.61
C LYS A 80 1.50 -6.64 10.97
N ALA A 81 1.37 -5.97 9.83
CA ALA A 81 0.10 -5.88 9.10
C ALA A 81 -0.34 -7.25 8.57
N ALA A 82 0.57 -8.06 8.02
CA ALA A 82 0.28 -9.40 7.52
C ALA A 82 -0.22 -10.34 8.63
N ASN A 83 0.41 -10.32 9.81
CA ASN A 83 -0.02 -11.13 10.95
C ASN A 83 -1.44 -10.77 11.41
N GLU A 84 -1.79 -9.48 11.42
CA GLU A 84 -3.15 -9.04 11.72
C GLU A 84 -4.13 -9.52 10.65
N ALA A 85 -3.81 -9.37 9.35
CA ALA A 85 -4.66 -9.82 8.26
C ALA A 85 -4.89 -11.34 8.26
N ILE A 86 -3.86 -12.13 8.53
CA ILE A 86 -3.95 -13.59 8.67
C ILE A 86 -4.89 -13.94 9.84
N LYS A 87 -4.68 -13.30 10.98
CA LYS A 87 -5.50 -13.52 12.18
C LYS A 87 -6.97 -13.13 11.94
N ASP A 88 -7.22 -11.99 11.32
CA ASP A 88 -8.58 -11.51 11.02
C ASP A 88 -9.30 -12.42 10.02
N SER A 89 -8.60 -12.90 9.00
CA SER A 89 -9.16 -13.84 8.02
C SER A 89 -9.47 -15.21 8.59
N GLY A 90 -8.78 -15.61 9.66
CA GLY A 90 -8.82 -16.96 10.21
C GLY A 90 -8.26 -18.03 9.28
N ILE A 91 -7.48 -17.66 8.25
CA ILE A 91 -6.82 -18.63 7.37
C ILE A 91 -5.75 -19.38 8.14
N VAL A 92 -5.73 -20.70 8.05
CA VAL A 92 -4.66 -21.54 8.59
C VAL A 92 -3.75 -21.94 7.44
N ILE A 93 -2.46 -21.61 7.56
CA ILE A 93 -1.43 -21.94 6.56
C ILE A 93 -0.60 -23.07 7.16
N ASP A 94 -0.61 -24.23 6.51
CA ASP A 94 0.11 -25.43 6.94
C ASP A 94 0.65 -26.22 5.72
N ASP A 95 1.25 -27.36 5.97
CA ASP A 95 1.86 -28.17 4.90
C ASP A 95 0.86 -28.67 3.85
N SER A 96 -0.44 -28.62 4.12
CA SER A 96 -1.47 -29.06 3.16
C SER A 96 -1.83 -28.00 2.13
N ASN A 97 -1.56 -26.72 2.41
CA ASN A 97 -1.95 -25.59 1.55
C ASN A 97 -0.88 -24.52 1.33
N ALA A 98 0.26 -24.58 2.01
CA ALA A 98 1.29 -23.56 1.97
C ALA A 98 1.80 -23.26 0.56
N ASP A 99 1.82 -24.23 -0.34
CA ASP A 99 2.22 -24.10 -1.75
C ASP A 99 1.14 -23.44 -2.63
N ARG A 100 -0.11 -23.35 -2.12
CA ARG A 100 -1.24 -22.67 -2.75
C ARG A 100 -1.48 -21.25 -2.20
N VAL A 101 -0.76 -20.88 -1.14
CA VAL A 101 -0.81 -19.53 -0.57
C VAL A 101 0.43 -18.75 -1.03
N GLY A 102 0.24 -17.53 -1.51
CA GLY A 102 1.32 -16.64 -1.97
C GLY A 102 1.45 -15.36 -1.16
N VAL A 103 2.52 -14.60 -1.43
CA VAL A 103 2.77 -13.26 -0.86
C VAL A 103 3.17 -12.30 -1.96
N ILE A 104 2.50 -11.15 -2.05
CA ILE A 104 2.84 -10.08 -2.98
C ILE A 104 2.85 -8.76 -2.21
N MET A 105 4.05 -8.18 -2.01
CA MET A 105 4.19 -6.92 -1.27
C MET A 105 4.69 -5.81 -2.18
N GLY A 106 4.13 -4.61 -1.99
CA GLY A 106 4.56 -3.39 -2.65
C GLY A 106 5.43 -2.53 -1.73
N SER A 107 6.40 -1.83 -2.29
CA SER A 107 7.14 -0.77 -1.60
C SER A 107 7.70 0.23 -2.61
N CYS A 108 7.86 1.47 -2.17
CA CYS A 108 8.47 2.54 -2.97
C CYS A 108 10.01 2.50 -2.87
N VAL A 109 10.53 2.36 -1.65
CA VAL A 109 11.96 2.54 -1.37
C VAL A 109 12.64 1.32 -0.71
N GLY A 110 11.88 0.28 -0.39
CA GLY A 110 12.44 -0.92 0.23
C GLY A 110 13.08 -0.66 1.58
N GLY A 111 14.21 -1.31 1.88
CA GLY A 111 14.95 -1.22 3.13
C GLY A 111 15.74 0.09 3.29
N ALA A 112 15.07 1.24 3.13
CA ALA A 112 15.70 2.56 3.13
C ALA A 112 16.40 2.90 4.46
N VAL A 113 15.87 2.44 5.58
CA VAL A 113 16.49 2.65 6.91
C VAL A 113 17.82 1.91 7.01
N SER A 114 17.87 0.66 6.55
CA SER A 114 19.11 -0.13 6.50
C SER A 114 20.12 0.43 5.50
N ILE A 115 19.67 0.94 4.34
CA ILE A 115 20.52 1.64 3.37
C ILE A 115 21.16 2.85 4.03
N GLN A 116 20.37 3.71 4.65
CA GLN A 116 20.84 4.91 5.33
C GLN A 116 21.87 4.55 6.41
N LYS A 117 21.53 3.63 7.31
CA LYS A 117 22.42 3.19 8.39
C LYS A 117 23.76 2.71 7.85
N PHE A 118 23.75 1.79 6.88
CA PHE A 118 24.97 1.22 6.30
C PHE A 118 25.90 2.30 5.73
N PHE A 119 25.38 3.24 4.96
CA PHE A 119 26.20 4.29 4.34
C PHE A 119 26.69 5.34 5.37
N THR A 120 25.88 5.66 6.38
CA THR A 120 26.26 6.56 7.47
C THR A 120 27.42 5.97 8.29
N ASP A 121 27.31 4.69 8.68
CA ASP A 121 28.35 3.99 9.44
C ASP A 121 29.67 3.95 8.67
N ARG A 122 29.62 3.70 7.35
CA ARG A 122 30.83 3.73 6.51
C ARG A 122 31.43 5.12 6.34
N HIS A 123 30.60 6.16 6.22
CA HIS A 123 31.06 7.53 6.06
C HIS A 123 31.79 8.04 7.32
N ASN A 124 31.29 7.69 8.49
CA ASN A 124 31.86 8.12 9.76
C ASN A 124 33.17 7.41 10.12
N ALA A 125 33.72 6.59 9.22
CA ALA A 125 34.96 5.81 9.41
C ALA A 125 34.97 4.91 10.67
N GLU A 126 33.85 4.77 11.33
CA GLU A 126 33.65 3.79 12.41
C GLU A 126 33.58 2.36 11.85
N GLY A 127 34.04 2.23 10.62
CA GLY A 127 34.25 1.10 9.74
C GLY A 127 33.95 -0.26 10.38
N SER A 128 32.69 -0.49 10.72
CA SER A 128 32.20 -1.83 10.93
C SER A 128 32.35 -2.56 9.60
N GLU A 129 33.13 -3.63 9.57
CA GLU A 129 33.12 -4.58 8.45
C GLU A 129 31.78 -5.32 8.38
N ASP A 130 30.84 -4.98 9.26
CA ASP A 130 29.50 -5.57 9.31
C ASP A 130 28.70 -5.20 8.07
N THR A 131 28.47 -6.20 7.24
CA THR A 131 27.66 -6.10 6.02
C THR A 131 26.25 -6.67 6.21
N SER A 132 25.85 -6.96 7.44
CA SER A 132 24.56 -7.62 7.74
C SER A 132 23.35 -6.79 7.29
N ASP A 133 23.49 -5.46 7.23
CA ASP A 133 22.41 -4.58 6.75
C ASP A 133 22.20 -4.68 5.23
N ILE A 134 23.18 -5.13 4.44
CA ILE A 134 23.06 -5.25 2.97
C ILE A 134 21.93 -6.20 2.58
N ILE A 135 21.75 -7.29 3.30
CA ILE A 135 20.68 -8.26 2.98
C ILE A 135 19.28 -7.75 3.26
N LYS A 136 19.14 -6.67 4.03
CA LYS A 136 17.86 -6.04 4.37
C LYS A 136 17.41 -4.99 3.34
N MET A 137 18.33 -4.53 2.47
CA MET A 137 18.11 -3.40 1.56
C MET A 137 17.19 -3.73 0.37
N PRO A 138 17.33 -4.89 -0.32
CA PRO A 138 16.55 -5.16 -1.52
C PRO A 138 15.06 -5.20 -1.24
N ILE A 139 14.28 -4.57 -2.12
CA ILE A 139 12.80 -4.57 -2.02
C ILE A 139 12.23 -5.99 -1.96
N GLY A 140 12.84 -6.96 -2.66
CA GLY A 140 12.42 -8.36 -2.69
C GLY A 140 12.44 -9.06 -1.34
N VAL A 141 13.19 -8.55 -0.36
CA VAL A 141 13.29 -9.13 0.98
C VAL A 141 12.00 -8.96 1.78
N ILE A 142 11.21 -7.95 1.49
CA ILE A 142 9.96 -7.65 2.23
C ILE A 142 8.98 -8.81 2.12
N ALA A 143 8.62 -9.22 0.90
CA ALA A 143 7.72 -10.35 0.69
C ALA A 143 8.30 -11.67 1.21
N ASN A 144 9.62 -11.88 1.06
CA ASN A 144 10.28 -13.07 1.59
C ASN A 144 10.19 -13.15 3.13
N ASN A 145 10.32 -12.02 3.83
CA ASN A 145 10.18 -11.98 5.29
C ASN A 145 8.75 -12.32 5.71
N VAL A 146 7.75 -11.73 5.05
CA VAL A 146 6.33 -12.06 5.31
C VAL A 146 6.07 -13.54 5.05
N ALA A 147 6.52 -14.08 3.90
CA ALA A 147 6.33 -15.47 3.53
C ALA A 147 6.97 -16.44 4.54
N LYS A 148 8.19 -16.13 4.99
CA LYS A 148 8.90 -16.92 5.99
C LYS A 148 8.14 -16.99 7.32
N ILE A 149 7.67 -15.83 7.82
CA ILE A 149 6.94 -15.78 9.09
C ILE A 149 5.58 -16.46 8.97
N ALA A 150 4.88 -16.28 7.85
CA ALA A 150 3.57 -16.88 7.61
C ALA A 150 3.63 -18.38 7.20
N GLY A 151 4.81 -18.92 6.93
CA GLY A 151 4.95 -20.32 6.48
C GLY A 151 4.52 -20.58 5.03
N VAL A 152 4.45 -19.53 4.20
CA VAL A 152 4.02 -19.60 2.80
C VAL A 152 5.10 -20.23 1.92
N LYS A 153 4.70 -21.09 0.99
CA LYS A 153 5.57 -21.80 0.04
C LYS A 153 5.17 -21.59 -1.43
N GLY A 154 4.07 -20.89 -1.69
CA GLY A 154 3.61 -20.55 -3.05
C GLY A 154 4.40 -19.40 -3.67
N VAL A 155 3.75 -18.64 -4.55
CA VAL A 155 4.38 -17.49 -5.23
C VAL A 155 4.73 -16.39 -4.22
N VAL A 156 5.99 -15.98 -4.20
CA VAL A 156 6.49 -14.87 -3.36
C VAL A 156 7.15 -13.85 -4.26
N THR A 157 6.64 -12.61 -4.26
CA THR A 157 7.20 -11.55 -5.10
C THR A 157 6.96 -10.16 -4.51
N ASN A 158 7.72 -9.19 -5.01
CA ASN A 158 7.54 -7.79 -4.68
C ASN A 158 7.21 -6.97 -5.93
N VAL A 159 6.39 -5.95 -5.74
CA VAL A 159 6.08 -4.93 -6.75
C VAL A 159 6.83 -3.65 -6.39
N GLY A 160 7.67 -3.18 -7.30
CA GLY A 160 8.49 -1.97 -7.13
C GLY A 160 8.00 -0.80 -8.00
N ASN A 161 6.70 -0.50 -7.99
CA ASN A 161 6.08 0.55 -8.81
C ASN A 161 5.76 1.81 -7.99
N ALA A 162 6.70 2.22 -7.14
CA ALA A 162 6.55 3.40 -6.28
C ALA A 162 5.18 3.40 -5.56
N CYS A 163 4.50 4.53 -5.52
CA CYS A 163 3.22 4.70 -4.80
C CYS A 163 2.09 3.74 -5.25
N ALA A 164 2.16 3.22 -6.50
CA ALA A 164 1.16 2.27 -7.02
C ALA A 164 1.38 0.82 -6.55
N ALA A 165 2.54 0.52 -5.98
CA ALA A 165 2.99 -0.85 -5.75
C ALA A 165 2.01 -1.71 -4.95
N SER A 166 1.46 -1.16 -3.87
CA SER A 166 0.53 -1.90 -2.99
C SER A 166 -0.80 -2.23 -3.70
N THR A 167 -1.34 -1.29 -4.48
CA THR A 167 -2.60 -1.52 -5.22
C THR A 167 -2.40 -2.51 -6.37
N ILE A 168 -1.24 -2.44 -7.05
CA ILE A 168 -0.86 -3.43 -8.08
C ILE A 168 -0.76 -4.84 -7.48
N SER A 169 -0.29 -4.97 -6.23
CA SER A 169 -0.19 -6.28 -5.58
C SER A 169 -1.55 -6.98 -5.43
N ILE A 170 -2.64 -6.21 -5.22
CA ILE A 170 -4.00 -6.74 -5.13
C ILE A 170 -4.45 -7.31 -6.47
N GLU A 171 -4.31 -6.53 -7.54
CA GLU A 171 -4.73 -6.98 -8.88
C GLU A 171 -3.88 -8.17 -9.35
N TYR A 172 -2.58 -8.15 -9.11
CA TYR A 172 -1.69 -9.24 -9.48
C TYR A 172 -2.07 -10.56 -8.75
N ALA A 173 -2.48 -10.49 -7.48
CA ALA A 173 -3.00 -11.66 -6.77
C ALA A 173 -4.29 -12.19 -7.41
N CYS A 174 -5.21 -11.29 -7.79
CA CYS A 174 -6.44 -11.68 -8.48
C CYS A 174 -6.14 -12.40 -9.81
N ASP A 175 -5.17 -11.90 -10.58
CA ASP A 175 -4.77 -12.54 -11.84
C ASP A 175 -4.17 -13.93 -11.62
N LEU A 176 -3.33 -14.10 -10.59
CA LEU A 176 -2.78 -15.40 -10.23
C LEU A 176 -3.85 -16.39 -9.74
N ILE A 177 -4.86 -15.93 -9.01
CA ILE A 177 -6.02 -16.73 -8.60
C ILE A 177 -6.85 -17.14 -9.83
N ARG A 178 -7.15 -16.20 -10.73
CA ARG A 178 -7.88 -16.45 -11.98
C ARG A 178 -7.13 -17.45 -12.86
N ALA A 179 -5.80 -17.33 -12.92
CA ALA A 179 -4.93 -18.28 -13.62
C ALA A 179 -4.77 -19.64 -12.91
N GLY A 180 -5.32 -19.83 -11.70
CA GLY A 180 -5.23 -21.09 -10.96
C GLY A 180 -3.87 -21.37 -10.34
N VAL A 181 -3.00 -20.35 -10.23
CA VAL A 181 -1.65 -20.48 -9.66
C VAL A 181 -1.69 -20.63 -8.13
N GLY A 182 -2.61 -19.95 -7.46
CA GLY A 182 -2.83 -20.03 -6.03
C GLY A 182 -4.31 -19.93 -5.68
N ASP A 183 -4.65 -20.16 -4.42
CA ASP A 183 -6.01 -20.06 -3.91
C ASP A 183 -6.19 -18.89 -2.94
N ALA A 184 -5.07 -18.44 -2.30
CA ALA A 184 -5.02 -17.30 -1.40
C ALA A 184 -3.71 -16.54 -1.52
N PHE A 185 -3.74 -15.23 -1.27
CA PHE A 185 -2.54 -14.38 -1.26
C PHE A 185 -2.60 -13.38 -0.11
N ILE A 186 -1.45 -13.22 0.56
CA ILE A 186 -1.18 -12.09 1.46
C ILE A 186 -0.66 -10.97 0.56
N VAL A 187 -1.41 -9.89 0.44
CA VAL A 187 -1.07 -8.76 -0.44
C VAL A 187 -1.04 -7.46 0.34
N GLY A 188 -0.32 -6.47 -0.17
CA GLY A 188 -0.29 -5.17 0.47
C GLY A 188 1.01 -4.43 0.18
N GLY A 189 1.44 -3.62 1.14
CA GLY A 189 2.72 -2.95 1.05
C GLY A 189 3.02 -2.07 2.25
N ALA A 190 4.25 -1.59 2.28
CA ALA A 190 4.74 -0.70 3.30
C ALA A 190 5.86 0.20 2.77
N ASP A 191 5.98 1.35 3.40
CA ASP A 191 7.19 2.16 3.36
C ASP A 191 7.50 2.69 4.75
N SER A 192 8.80 2.70 5.10
CA SER A 192 9.30 3.24 6.35
C SER A 192 9.72 4.69 6.19
N PHE A 193 9.60 5.47 7.28
CA PHE A 193 10.12 6.84 7.31
C PHE A 193 11.66 6.79 7.33
N SER A 194 12.30 7.56 6.44
CA SER A 194 13.76 7.55 6.32
C SER A 194 14.30 8.89 5.83
N ALA A 195 15.53 9.24 6.22
CA ALA A 195 16.20 10.43 5.73
C ALA A 195 16.43 10.37 4.20
N LEU A 196 16.61 9.17 3.64
CA LEU A 196 16.75 8.98 2.20
C LEU A 196 15.48 9.43 1.45
N ALA A 197 14.31 8.96 1.88
CA ALA A 197 13.04 9.37 1.28
C ALA A 197 12.76 10.86 1.53
N PHE A 198 12.88 11.31 2.78
CA PHE A 198 12.60 12.70 3.15
C PHE A 198 13.53 13.68 2.43
N GLY A 199 14.83 13.39 2.38
CA GLY A 199 15.82 14.20 1.65
C GLY A 199 15.56 14.21 0.14
N GLY A 200 15.15 13.08 -0.45
CA GLY A 200 14.76 13.00 -1.85
C GLY A 200 13.58 13.93 -2.19
N PHE A 201 12.50 13.89 -1.41
CA PHE A 201 11.35 14.79 -1.58
C PHE A 201 11.68 16.25 -1.24
N THR A 202 12.59 16.50 -0.29
CA THR A 202 13.14 17.83 -0.03
C THR A 202 13.86 18.38 -1.26
N ALA A 203 14.74 17.57 -1.87
CA ALA A 203 15.49 17.98 -3.08
C ALA A 203 14.59 18.22 -4.29
N LEU A 204 13.46 17.54 -4.38
CA LEU A 204 12.43 17.76 -5.41
C LEU A 204 11.54 18.97 -5.13
N HIS A 205 11.71 19.65 -4.00
CA HIS A 205 10.80 20.72 -3.53
C HIS A 205 9.31 20.28 -3.52
N ALA A 206 9.06 19.03 -3.15
CA ALA A 206 7.73 18.42 -3.21
C ALA A 206 7.03 18.35 -1.84
N LEU A 207 7.73 18.67 -0.73
CA LEU A 207 7.14 18.66 0.60
C LEU A 207 6.36 19.95 0.87
N ASP A 208 5.31 19.85 1.70
CA ASP A 208 4.62 21.01 2.26
C ASP A 208 5.24 21.40 3.61
N THR A 209 5.25 22.69 3.93
CA THR A 209 5.66 23.21 5.24
C THR A 209 4.52 23.18 6.24
N ASP A 210 3.29 23.12 5.76
CA ASP A 210 2.06 22.94 6.55
C ASP A 210 1.55 21.49 6.42
N PRO A 211 0.67 21.02 7.30
CA PRO A 211 0.01 19.73 7.11
C PRO A 211 -0.70 19.66 5.76
N CYS A 212 -0.42 18.62 4.97
CA CYS A 212 -1.01 18.51 3.64
C CYS A 212 -2.55 18.47 3.72
N SER A 213 -3.19 19.15 2.78
CA SER A 213 -4.64 19.28 2.63
C SER A 213 -4.99 19.13 1.16
N PRO A 214 -4.94 17.88 0.63
CA PRO A 214 -5.14 17.60 -0.78
C PRO A 214 -6.45 18.17 -1.33
N TYR A 215 -6.46 18.51 -2.61
CA TYR A 215 -7.57 19.14 -3.34
C TYR A 215 -8.05 20.47 -2.75
N ASN A 216 -7.32 21.05 -1.81
CA ASN A 216 -7.72 22.28 -1.11
C ASN A 216 -6.58 23.30 -1.06
N LYS A 217 -5.67 23.21 -0.08
CA LYS A 217 -4.67 24.26 0.19
C LYS A 217 -3.23 23.82 0.04
N SER A 218 -3.00 22.51 -0.07
CA SER A 218 -1.65 21.97 -0.15
C SER A 218 -0.85 22.51 -1.31
N LYS A 219 0.44 22.68 -1.05
CA LYS A 219 1.46 23.04 -2.03
C LYS A 219 2.51 21.94 -2.18
N GLY A 220 2.34 20.85 -1.45
CA GLY A 220 3.23 19.72 -1.41
C GLY A 220 2.65 18.55 -0.63
N ILE A 221 3.44 17.49 -0.49
CA ILE A 221 3.11 16.28 0.23
C ILE A 221 3.62 16.33 1.68
N THR A 222 2.94 15.70 2.61
CA THR A 222 3.49 15.30 3.91
C THR A 222 3.79 13.80 3.86
N LEU A 223 5.05 13.42 4.07
CA LEU A 223 5.43 12.00 4.05
C LEU A 223 4.90 11.27 5.28
N GLY A 224 4.49 10.02 5.05
CA GLY A 224 4.05 9.13 6.11
C GLY A 224 4.79 7.80 6.10
N GLU A 225 4.60 7.04 7.17
CA GLU A 225 5.07 5.68 7.36
C GLU A 225 3.90 4.78 7.68
N GLY A 226 3.93 3.54 7.20
CA GLY A 226 2.94 2.54 7.55
C GLY A 226 3.00 1.30 6.68
N ALA A 227 2.12 0.36 7.02
CA ALA A 227 1.86 -0.84 6.23
C ALA A 227 0.38 -1.17 6.21
N GLY A 228 -0.08 -1.72 5.09
CA GLY A 228 -1.38 -2.35 4.96
C GLY A 228 -1.25 -3.74 4.35
N ALA A 229 -2.03 -4.69 4.83
CA ALA A 229 -2.09 -6.03 4.28
C ALA A 229 -3.53 -6.52 4.18
N LEU A 230 -3.81 -7.27 3.13
CA LEU A 230 -5.09 -7.92 2.88
C LEU A 230 -4.87 -9.41 2.62
N ILE A 231 -5.86 -10.23 2.96
CA ILE A 231 -5.96 -11.60 2.45
C ILE A 231 -6.94 -11.59 1.28
N VAL A 232 -6.41 -11.90 0.09
CA VAL A 232 -7.18 -12.08 -1.14
C VAL A 232 -7.33 -13.57 -1.39
N GLU A 233 -8.55 -14.04 -1.59
CA GLU A 233 -8.84 -15.46 -1.83
C GLU A 233 -9.74 -15.65 -3.05
N SER A 234 -9.66 -16.85 -3.66
CA SER A 234 -10.76 -17.26 -4.52
C SER A 234 -12.04 -17.41 -3.69
N TYR A 235 -13.17 -17.02 -4.25
CA TYR A 235 -14.47 -17.13 -3.57
C TYR A 235 -14.76 -18.57 -3.11
N GLU A 236 -14.41 -19.55 -3.93
CA GLU A 236 -14.62 -20.97 -3.65
C GLU A 236 -13.81 -21.41 -2.42
N HIS A 237 -12.55 -20.98 -2.32
CA HIS A 237 -11.69 -21.27 -1.17
C HIS A 237 -12.24 -20.62 0.11
N ALA A 238 -12.62 -19.34 0.04
CA ALA A 238 -13.19 -18.61 1.18
C ALA A 238 -14.49 -19.26 1.69
N VAL A 239 -15.39 -19.64 0.79
CA VAL A 239 -16.66 -20.31 1.15
C VAL A 239 -16.42 -21.69 1.75
N ALA A 240 -15.51 -22.48 1.17
CA ALA A 240 -15.20 -23.84 1.65
C ALA A 240 -14.73 -23.86 3.11
N ARG A 241 -14.05 -22.80 3.56
CA ARG A 241 -13.60 -22.66 4.96
C ARG A 241 -14.51 -21.79 5.83
N ASN A 242 -15.68 -21.36 5.33
CA ASN A 242 -16.63 -20.45 6.00
C ASN A 242 -15.98 -19.12 6.42
N ALA A 243 -15.14 -18.54 5.56
CA ALA A 243 -14.50 -17.28 5.82
C ALA A 243 -15.50 -16.12 5.91
N LYS A 244 -15.19 -15.11 6.74
CA LYS A 244 -15.79 -13.80 6.64
C LYS A 244 -15.34 -13.16 5.33
N ILE A 245 -16.24 -12.67 4.52
CA ILE A 245 -15.94 -11.98 3.27
C ILE A 245 -16.31 -10.50 3.44
N TYR A 246 -15.33 -9.60 3.33
CA TYR A 246 -15.55 -8.17 3.41
C TYR A 246 -16.14 -7.61 2.10
N CYS A 247 -15.52 -7.97 0.98
CA CYS A 247 -15.93 -7.50 -0.34
C CYS A 247 -15.41 -8.40 -1.46
N ASP A 248 -15.98 -8.24 -2.65
CA ASP A 248 -15.39 -8.77 -3.88
C ASP A 248 -14.37 -7.78 -4.45
N VAL A 249 -13.29 -8.27 -5.05
CA VAL A 249 -12.40 -7.51 -5.94
C VAL A 249 -12.86 -7.75 -7.37
N LEU A 250 -13.43 -6.74 -8.00
CA LEU A 250 -14.11 -6.90 -9.29
C LEU A 250 -13.15 -6.79 -10.46
N GLY A 251 -12.17 -5.89 -10.38
CA GLY A 251 -11.16 -5.69 -11.40
C GLY A 251 -10.30 -4.47 -11.13
N GLY A 252 -9.22 -4.31 -11.86
CA GLY A 252 -8.29 -3.21 -11.77
C GLY A 252 -7.84 -2.69 -13.14
N GLY A 253 -7.13 -1.56 -13.13
CA GLY A 253 -6.53 -0.97 -14.31
C GLY A 253 -5.17 -0.37 -13.97
N ILE A 254 -4.16 -0.71 -14.75
CA ILE A 254 -2.78 -0.26 -14.56
C ILE A 254 -2.32 0.43 -15.85
N SER A 255 -1.78 1.64 -15.75
CA SER A 255 -1.30 2.41 -16.89
C SER A 255 0.03 3.11 -16.62
N SER A 256 0.62 3.68 -17.65
CA SER A 256 1.81 4.51 -17.56
C SER A 256 1.63 5.78 -18.37
N ASP A 257 2.11 6.91 -17.84
CA ASP A 257 2.12 8.19 -18.59
C ASP A 257 3.14 8.20 -19.73
N ALA A 258 4.28 7.51 -19.57
CA ALA A 258 5.42 7.56 -20.50
C ALA A 258 5.78 9.02 -20.91
N HIS A 259 5.67 9.98 -19.97
CA HIS A 259 5.76 11.42 -20.22
C HIS A 259 6.99 12.06 -19.58
N HIS A 260 7.13 11.96 -18.25
CA HIS A 260 8.19 12.61 -17.49
C HIS A 260 8.62 11.73 -16.32
N ILE A 261 9.86 11.93 -15.85
CA ILE A 261 10.44 11.08 -14.80
C ILE A 261 9.76 11.29 -13.42
N THR A 262 9.27 12.50 -13.12
CA THR A 262 8.69 12.85 -11.80
C THR A 262 7.33 13.55 -11.88
N ALA A 263 6.91 14.05 -13.05
CA ALA A 263 5.69 14.83 -13.20
C ALA A 263 4.60 14.03 -13.92
N PRO A 264 3.33 14.10 -13.47
CA PRO A 264 2.22 13.52 -14.18
C PRO A 264 2.00 14.23 -15.53
N ARG A 265 1.42 13.50 -16.47
CA ARG A 265 1.05 14.02 -17.78
C ARG A 265 -0.06 15.07 -17.66
N PRO A 266 0.12 16.29 -18.24
CA PRO A 266 -0.84 17.39 -18.02
C PRO A 266 -2.27 17.14 -18.53
N ASP A 267 -2.43 16.26 -19.52
CA ASP A 267 -3.74 15.87 -20.07
C ASP A 267 -4.41 14.71 -19.30
N SER A 268 -3.78 14.23 -18.23
CA SER A 268 -4.30 13.16 -17.35
C SER A 268 -4.55 11.80 -18.05
N GLU A 269 -4.02 11.59 -19.27
CA GLU A 269 -4.33 10.41 -20.07
C GLU A 269 -4.02 9.08 -19.33
N GLY A 270 -2.87 9.00 -18.64
CA GLY A 270 -2.52 7.79 -17.89
C GLY A 270 -3.53 7.51 -16.77
N GLN A 271 -3.89 8.51 -15.97
CA GLN A 271 -4.89 8.37 -14.91
C GLN A 271 -6.25 7.95 -15.48
N MET A 272 -6.71 8.60 -16.56
CA MET A 272 -7.95 8.24 -17.24
C MET A 272 -7.92 6.81 -17.79
N ASN A 273 -6.79 6.36 -18.34
CA ASN A 273 -6.67 5.01 -18.88
C ASN A 273 -6.75 3.95 -17.77
N ALA A 274 -6.11 4.18 -16.63
CA ALA A 274 -6.24 3.28 -15.47
C ALA A 274 -7.71 3.16 -15.02
N MET A 275 -8.42 4.29 -14.90
CA MET A 275 -9.84 4.32 -14.52
C MET A 275 -10.72 3.59 -15.55
N LYS A 276 -10.53 3.85 -16.84
CA LYS A 276 -11.28 3.20 -17.93
C LYS A 276 -11.07 1.69 -17.95
N TRP A 277 -9.82 1.25 -17.77
CA TRP A 277 -9.52 -0.19 -17.76
C TRP A 277 -10.08 -0.88 -16.52
N ALA A 278 -10.02 -0.23 -15.35
CA ALA A 278 -10.64 -0.77 -14.14
C ALA A 278 -12.14 -0.93 -14.29
N LEU A 279 -12.85 0.06 -14.85
CA LEU A 279 -14.27 -0.03 -15.15
C LEU A 279 -14.60 -1.14 -16.16
N ALA A 280 -13.82 -1.22 -17.25
CA ALA A 280 -14.00 -2.24 -18.27
C ALA A 280 -13.76 -3.67 -17.72
N ASN A 281 -12.69 -3.86 -16.94
CA ASN A 281 -12.36 -5.15 -16.34
C ASN A 281 -13.37 -5.58 -15.26
N SER A 282 -14.09 -4.61 -14.67
CA SER A 282 -15.13 -4.86 -13.66
C SER A 282 -16.53 -5.00 -14.25
N ASP A 283 -16.70 -4.76 -15.55
CA ASP A 283 -18.02 -4.65 -16.24
C ASP A 283 -18.94 -3.61 -15.57
N LEU A 284 -18.35 -2.48 -15.13
CA LEU A 284 -19.04 -1.38 -14.48
C LEU A 284 -19.04 -0.11 -15.33
N LYS A 285 -20.03 0.74 -15.07
CA LYS A 285 -20.13 2.10 -15.62
C LYS A 285 -19.69 3.11 -14.57
N PRO A 286 -19.26 4.31 -14.95
CA PRO A 286 -18.96 5.39 -14.01
C PRO A 286 -20.08 5.66 -12.98
N SER A 287 -21.34 5.53 -13.40
CA SER A 287 -22.52 5.71 -12.53
C SER A 287 -22.67 4.66 -11.42
N ASP A 288 -21.95 3.56 -11.51
CA ASP A 288 -22.00 2.46 -10.54
C ASP A 288 -20.97 2.64 -9.41
N ILE A 289 -20.18 3.73 -9.43
CA ILE A 289 -19.13 4.03 -8.47
C ILE A 289 -19.65 5.05 -7.45
N ASP A 290 -19.70 4.66 -6.19
CA ASP A 290 -20.15 5.49 -5.07
C ASP A 290 -19.01 6.26 -4.40
N TYR A 291 -17.77 5.72 -4.45
CA TYR A 291 -16.63 6.26 -3.74
C TYR A 291 -15.32 6.06 -4.50
N ILE A 292 -14.48 7.09 -4.51
CA ILE A 292 -13.13 7.08 -5.08
C ILE A 292 -12.14 7.50 -3.99
N ASN A 293 -11.15 6.65 -3.71
CA ASN A 293 -9.99 7.02 -2.93
C ASN A 293 -8.90 7.53 -3.87
N GLY A 294 -8.66 8.85 -3.87
CA GLY A 294 -7.70 9.50 -4.73
C GLY A 294 -6.25 9.29 -4.28
N HIS A 295 -5.30 9.50 -5.19
CA HIS A 295 -3.88 9.59 -4.84
C HIS A 295 -3.61 10.79 -3.93
N ALA A 296 -4.19 11.92 -4.25
CA ALA A 296 -4.35 13.06 -3.34
C ALA A 296 -3.06 13.44 -2.60
N THR A 297 -1.96 13.57 -3.33
CA THR A 297 -0.66 13.88 -2.73
C THR A 297 -0.59 15.26 -2.09
N GLY A 298 -1.51 16.16 -2.43
CA GLY A 298 -1.43 17.56 -2.06
C GLY A 298 -0.48 18.37 -2.93
N THR A 299 0.17 17.78 -3.93
CA THR A 299 0.99 18.52 -4.89
C THR A 299 0.08 19.15 -5.95
N PRO A 300 0.27 20.44 -6.29
CA PRO A 300 -0.63 21.15 -7.20
C PRO A 300 -0.81 20.46 -8.54
N LEU A 301 0.24 19.85 -9.08
CA LEU A 301 0.20 19.19 -10.38
C LEU A 301 -0.56 17.86 -10.32
N ASN A 302 -0.33 17.03 -9.29
CA ASN A 302 -1.09 15.80 -9.15
C ASN A 302 -2.57 16.08 -8.91
N ASP A 303 -2.87 16.95 -7.95
CA ASP A 303 -4.26 17.19 -7.54
C ASP A 303 -5.09 17.75 -8.71
N SER A 304 -4.50 18.65 -9.51
CA SER A 304 -5.20 19.21 -10.69
C SER A 304 -5.43 18.16 -11.77
N THR A 305 -4.43 17.32 -12.09
CA THR A 305 -4.58 16.30 -13.13
C THR A 305 -5.48 15.16 -12.70
N GLU A 306 -5.47 14.80 -11.42
CA GLU A 306 -6.34 13.77 -10.89
C GLU A 306 -7.81 14.20 -10.84
N ILE A 307 -8.10 15.43 -10.41
CA ILE A 307 -9.43 16.02 -10.50
C ILE A 307 -9.92 16.04 -11.95
N GLN A 308 -9.07 16.48 -12.90
CA GLN A 308 -9.43 16.49 -14.32
C GLN A 308 -9.76 15.09 -14.83
N ALA A 309 -8.98 14.06 -14.44
CA ALA A 309 -9.26 12.68 -14.80
C ALA A 309 -10.59 12.18 -14.25
N MET A 310 -10.83 12.42 -12.95
CA MET A 310 -12.09 12.04 -12.30
C MET A 310 -13.29 12.74 -12.91
N GLN A 311 -13.25 14.05 -13.15
CA GLN A 311 -14.31 14.78 -13.80
C GLN A 311 -14.58 14.28 -15.23
N THR A 312 -13.53 13.96 -15.98
CA THR A 312 -13.68 13.45 -17.36
C THR A 312 -14.34 12.07 -17.41
N ILE A 313 -14.04 11.19 -16.46
CA ILE A 313 -14.54 9.80 -16.44
C ILE A 313 -15.90 9.71 -15.76
N PHE A 314 -16.06 10.36 -14.61
CA PHE A 314 -17.26 10.21 -13.75
C PHE A 314 -18.25 11.37 -13.93
N GLY A 315 -17.84 12.46 -14.58
CA GLY A 315 -18.68 13.64 -14.80
C GLY A 315 -18.96 14.39 -13.51
N ASP A 316 -20.04 15.19 -13.54
CA ASP A 316 -20.59 15.86 -12.36
C ASP A 316 -21.52 14.91 -11.58
N ASN A 317 -21.06 13.69 -11.33
CA ASN A 317 -21.85 12.71 -10.60
C ASN A 317 -21.87 13.07 -9.11
N ASP A 318 -22.89 13.80 -8.69
CA ASP A 318 -23.11 14.27 -7.32
C ASP A 318 -23.16 13.12 -6.28
N ASN A 319 -23.22 11.87 -6.74
CA ASN A 319 -23.31 10.68 -5.89
C ASN A 319 -21.95 10.03 -5.60
N THR A 320 -20.87 10.42 -6.30
CA THR A 320 -19.55 9.82 -6.07
C THR A 320 -18.76 10.66 -5.06
N ALA A 321 -18.57 10.12 -3.86
CA ALA A 321 -17.70 10.73 -2.87
C ALA A 321 -16.22 10.53 -3.22
N VAL A 322 -15.41 11.57 -3.05
CA VAL A 322 -13.95 11.53 -3.24
C VAL A 322 -13.26 11.83 -1.91
N ASP A 323 -12.33 10.99 -1.52
CA ASP A 323 -11.53 11.16 -0.31
C ASP A 323 -10.04 10.97 -0.59
N SER A 324 -9.21 11.46 0.32
CA SER A 324 -7.76 11.49 0.22
C SER A 324 -7.05 10.71 1.34
N SER A 325 -7.73 9.80 2.00
CA SER A 325 -7.21 9.14 3.20
C SER A 325 -6.03 8.18 2.95
N VAL A 326 -5.86 7.69 1.71
CA VAL A 326 -4.72 6.83 1.32
C VAL A 326 -4.36 7.07 -0.15
N ALA A 327 -3.08 7.19 -0.44
CA ALA A 327 -2.58 7.45 -1.77
C ALA A 327 -2.84 6.28 -2.73
N VAL A 328 -3.53 6.54 -3.84
CA VAL A 328 -3.63 5.62 -4.99
C VAL A 328 -3.04 6.32 -6.21
N SER A 329 -1.90 5.83 -6.70
CA SER A 329 -1.33 6.31 -7.94
C SER A 329 -1.78 5.44 -9.11
N LYS A 330 -2.16 6.02 -10.24
CA LYS A 330 -2.36 5.41 -11.59
C LYS A 330 -2.85 3.95 -11.63
N VAL A 331 -3.47 3.47 -10.54
CA VAL A 331 -4.06 2.14 -10.40
C VAL A 331 -5.39 2.29 -9.68
N LEU A 332 -6.43 1.81 -10.28
CA LEU A 332 -7.74 1.73 -9.66
C LEU A 332 -8.13 0.26 -9.52
N THR A 333 -8.36 -0.18 -8.30
CA THR A 333 -9.00 -1.48 -8.03
C THR A 333 -10.43 -1.23 -7.62
N VAL A 334 -11.36 -1.88 -8.29
CA VAL A 334 -12.79 -1.76 -7.99
C VAL A 334 -13.20 -2.91 -7.07
N ALA A 335 -13.70 -2.56 -5.89
CA ALA A 335 -14.22 -3.52 -4.93
C ALA A 335 -15.71 -3.26 -4.68
N ARG A 336 -16.46 -4.34 -4.48
CA ARG A 336 -17.88 -4.30 -4.12
C ARG A 336 -18.10 -4.97 -2.77
N ARG A 337 -18.76 -4.26 -1.89
CA ARG A 337 -19.12 -4.76 -0.56
C ARG A 337 -19.96 -6.05 -0.64
N SER A 338 -19.66 -7.03 0.21
CA SER A 338 -20.50 -8.21 0.40
C SER A 338 -21.86 -7.84 0.98
N ALA A 339 -22.92 -8.41 0.44
CA ALA A 339 -24.26 -8.24 0.99
C ALA A 339 -24.32 -8.83 2.41
N GLY A 340 -24.68 -7.99 3.40
CA GLY A 340 -24.90 -8.42 4.79
C GLY A 340 -23.93 -7.84 5.83
N LEU A 341 -22.85 -7.17 5.43
CA LEU A 341 -22.02 -6.41 6.38
C LEU A 341 -22.70 -5.09 6.74
N LYS A 342 -23.04 -4.90 8.02
CA LYS A 342 -23.39 -3.60 8.60
C LYS A 342 -22.14 -3.03 9.24
N PHE A 343 -21.72 -1.83 8.85
CA PHE A 343 -20.76 -1.02 9.60
C PHE A 343 -21.48 -0.23 10.66
#